data_bfa0206780d885d5e27884bf7b1e1411
#
_entry.id   bfa0206780d885d5e27884bf7b1e1411
#
_cell.length_a   1.000
_cell.length_b   1.000
_cell.length_c   1.000
_cell.angle_alpha   90.00
_cell.angle_beta   90.00
_cell.angle_gamma   90.00
#
_symmetry.space_group_name_H-M   'P 1'
#
loop_
_entity.id
_entity.type
_entity.pdbx_description
1 polymer ?
#
loop_
_entity_poly.entity_id
_entity_poly.type
_entity_poly.pdbx_seq_one_letter_code
_entity_poly.pdbx_strand_id
1 'polypeptide(L)'
;VCTMESFWEFLGVEDGWVLLGILVRMAAAIVVGAVIGLERERYYKSRNQTKAAGIRTYSLVCFGSCLFGIASIHGFQSHLLNAAGMVGDPGRVAAQVVAGVGFLGAGAIIKDHGQIRGLTTAAGLWVAAALGLVLSSKLFVIGLIAAILTYFMLDLPRIFPGLFRFAVQDEPEESEHTEQRDEKTASH
;
A
#
# COMPACT_ATOMS: atom_id res chain seq x y z
N VAL A 1 -5.12 45.71 4.58
CA VAL A 1 -5.97 44.70 5.25
C VAL A 1 -5.86 43.45 4.40
N CYS A 2 -4.99 42.52 4.81
CA CYS A 2 -4.90 41.20 4.18
C CYS A 2 -6.23 40.50 4.54
N THR A 3 -7.15 40.40 3.60
CA THR A 3 -8.43 39.75 3.83
C THR A 3 -8.18 38.26 3.97
N MET A 4 -8.96 37.59 4.79
CA MET A 4 -8.83 36.11 5.02
C MET A 4 -8.92 35.35 3.69
N GLU A 5 -9.58 35.89 2.69
CA GLU A 5 -9.66 35.38 1.32
C GLU A 5 -8.28 35.32 0.63
N SER A 6 -7.48 36.38 0.73
CA SER A 6 -6.13 36.41 0.15
C SER A 6 -5.17 35.42 0.80
N PHE A 7 -5.40 35.04 2.05
CA PHE A 7 -4.61 34.01 2.73
C PHE A 7 -4.95 32.59 2.20
N TRP A 8 -6.23 32.29 1.95
CA TRP A 8 -6.63 31.01 1.36
C TRP A 8 -6.19 30.87 -0.09
N GLU A 9 -6.27 31.97 -0.85
CA GLU A 9 -5.77 32.03 -2.23
C GLU A 9 -4.25 31.78 -2.29
N PHE A 10 -3.49 32.37 -1.36
CA PHE A 10 -2.04 32.10 -1.24
C PHE A 10 -1.74 30.63 -0.90
N LEU A 11 -2.58 29.98 -0.10
CA LEU A 11 -2.47 28.55 0.23
C LEU A 11 -2.96 27.64 -0.91
N GLY A 12 -3.50 28.18 -2.00
CA GLY A 12 -4.05 27.41 -3.12
C GLY A 12 -5.30 26.61 -2.75
N VAL A 13 -6.07 27.05 -1.74
CA VAL A 13 -7.27 26.38 -1.23
C VAL A 13 -8.43 27.36 -1.23
N GLU A 14 -9.54 26.98 -1.83
CA GLU A 14 -10.72 27.86 -1.98
C GLU A 14 -11.35 28.23 -0.64
N ASP A 15 -11.39 27.26 0.33
CA ASP A 15 -12.00 27.41 1.64
C ASP A 15 -11.32 26.56 2.71
N GLY A 16 -11.37 27.01 3.98
CA GLY A 16 -10.85 26.24 5.13
C GLY A 16 -11.49 24.85 5.29
N TRP A 17 -12.74 24.69 4.88
CA TRP A 17 -13.42 23.38 4.88
C TRP A 17 -12.85 22.41 3.85
N VAL A 18 -12.41 22.90 2.70
CA VAL A 18 -11.72 22.10 1.69
C VAL A 18 -10.38 21.62 2.21
N LEU A 19 -9.62 22.52 2.85
CA LEU A 19 -8.35 22.15 3.51
C LEU A 19 -8.55 21.11 4.59
N LEU A 20 -9.51 21.26 5.47
CA LEU A 20 -9.85 20.30 6.51
C LEU A 20 -10.19 18.92 5.87
N GLY A 21 -10.99 18.93 4.82
CA GLY A 21 -11.34 17.71 4.07
C GLY A 21 -10.12 17.01 3.44
N ILE A 22 -9.14 17.77 2.97
CA ILE A 22 -7.88 17.24 2.45
C ILE A 22 -7.06 16.60 3.58
N LEU A 23 -6.90 17.30 4.70
CA LEU A 23 -6.15 16.81 5.86
C LEU A 23 -6.77 15.52 6.43
N VAL A 24 -8.08 15.45 6.51
CA VAL A 24 -8.80 14.23 6.96
C VAL A 24 -8.52 13.05 6.03
N ARG A 25 -8.53 13.26 4.70
CA ARG A 25 -8.21 12.21 3.73
C ARG A 25 -6.77 11.71 3.88
N MET A 26 -5.83 12.62 4.05
CA MET A 26 -4.41 12.30 4.27
C MET A 26 -4.22 11.51 5.57
N ALA A 27 -4.83 11.95 6.67
CA ALA A 27 -4.78 11.26 7.96
C ALA A 27 -5.41 9.84 7.86
N ALA A 28 -6.58 9.74 7.22
CA ALA A 28 -7.23 8.45 6.99
C ALA A 28 -6.37 7.49 6.18
N ALA A 29 -5.68 7.98 5.14
CA ALA A 29 -4.77 7.15 4.34
C ALA A 29 -3.59 6.62 5.16
N ILE A 30 -3.00 7.45 6.02
CA ILE A 30 -1.93 7.02 6.93
C ILE A 30 -2.46 5.93 7.88
N VAL A 31 -3.62 6.13 8.50
CA VAL A 31 -4.21 5.19 9.46
C VAL A 31 -4.55 3.86 8.79
N VAL A 32 -5.20 3.89 7.63
CA VAL A 32 -5.56 2.67 6.88
C VAL A 32 -4.31 1.90 6.47
N GLY A 33 -3.30 2.59 5.92
CA GLY A 33 -2.02 1.97 5.59
C GLY A 33 -1.31 1.38 6.81
N ALA A 34 -1.35 2.08 7.96
CA ALA A 34 -0.76 1.60 9.21
C ALA A 34 -1.46 0.34 9.73
N VAL A 35 -2.78 0.28 9.69
CA VAL A 35 -3.57 -0.89 10.14
C VAL A 35 -3.21 -2.13 9.32
N ILE A 36 -3.15 -2.00 7.99
CA ILE A 36 -2.75 -3.10 7.10
C ILE A 36 -1.29 -3.49 7.34
N GLY A 37 -0.41 -2.50 7.48
CA GLY A 37 1.01 -2.72 7.75
C GLY A 37 1.28 -3.38 9.11
N LEU A 38 0.47 -3.07 10.14
CA LEU A 38 0.52 -3.71 11.47
C LEU A 38 0.18 -5.19 11.39
N GLU A 39 -0.85 -5.55 10.61
CA GLU A 39 -1.20 -6.96 10.39
C GLU A 39 -0.02 -7.71 9.76
N ARG A 40 0.59 -7.16 8.72
CA ARG A 40 1.77 -7.74 8.07
C ARG A 40 2.96 -7.88 9.02
N GLU A 41 3.23 -6.88 9.83
CA GLU A 41 4.32 -6.94 10.81
C GLU A 41 4.08 -8.03 11.87
N ARG A 42 2.85 -8.18 12.35
CA ARG A 42 2.45 -9.25 13.28
C ARG A 42 2.60 -10.64 12.65
N TYR A 43 2.22 -10.77 11.38
CA TYR A 43 2.33 -12.03 10.64
C TYR A 43 3.79 -12.49 10.54
N TYR A 44 4.70 -11.62 10.11
CA TYR A 44 6.13 -11.95 9.97
C TYR A 44 6.81 -12.21 11.32
N LYS A 45 6.46 -11.42 12.34
CA LYS A 45 7.00 -11.61 13.70
C LYS A 45 6.60 -12.97 14.28
N SER A 46 5.38 -13.43 14.04
CA SER A 46 4.90 -14.72 14.55
C SER A 46 5.58 -15.92 13.87
N ARG A 47 6.15 -15.74 12.67
CA ARG A 47 6.84 -16.79 11.89
C ARG A 47 8.35 -16.67 11.89
N ASN A 48 8.91 -15.74 12.66
CA ASN A 48 10.36 -15.45 12.72
C ASN A 48 10.99 -15.22 11.33
N GLN A 49 10.22 -14.66 10.39
CA GLN A 49 10.65 -14.41 9.02
C GLN A 49 11.04 -12.95 8.82
N THR A 50 11.97 -12.69 7.89
CA THR A 50 12.35 -11.33 7.48
C THR A 50 11.19 -10.65 6.76
N LYS A 51 10.77 -9.48 7.24
CA LYS A 51 9.69 -8.70 6.63
C LYS A 51 10.16 -7.92 5.41
N ALA A 52 9.49 -8.08 4.28
CA ALA A 52 9.75 -7.27 3.09
C ALA A 52 9.13 -5.87 3.20
N ALA A 53 7.95 -5.72 3.84
CA ALA A 53 7.26 -4.45 4.07
C ALA A 53 6.47 -4.51 5.38
N GLY A 54 6.40 -3.38 6.11
CA GLY A 54 5.71 -3.24 7.38
C GLY A 54 4.92 -1.92 7.45
N ILE A 55 4.60 -1.47 8.67
CA ILE A 55 3.77 -0.29 8.94
C ILE A 55 4.22 0.91 8.11
N ARG A 56 5.51 1.24 8.12
CA ARG A 56 6.05 2.42 7.42
C ARG A 56 5.77 2.35 5.91
N THR A 57 6.05 1.21 5.29
CA THR A 57 5.92 1.03 3.84
C THR A 57 4.47 1.13 3.41
N TYR A 58 3.56 0.43 4.09
CA TYR A 58 2.14 0.45 3.78
C TYR A 58 1.53 1.83 4.00
N SER A 59 1.87 2.52 5.11
CA SER A 59 1.41 3.88 5.39
C SER A 59 1.88 4.86 4.32
N LEU A 60 3.16 4.81 3.93
CA LEU A 60 3.73 5.70 2.92
C LEU A 60 3.14 5.45 1.53
N VAL A 61 2.90 4.20 1.15
CA VAL A 61 2.27 3.86 -0.14
C VAL A 61 0.82 4.37 -0.18
N CYS A 62 0.03 4.11 0.86
CA CYS A 62 -1.36 4.56 0.94
C CYS A 62 -1.43 6.10 0.96
N PHE A 63 -0.61 6.75 1.78
CA PHE A 63 -0.52 8.20 1.86
C PHE A 63 -0.06 8.84 0.55
N GLY A 64 1.01 8.33 -0.06
CA GLY A 64 1.53 8.84 -1.33
C GLY A 64 0.50 8.73 -2.47
N SER A 65 -0.20 7.60 -2.55
CA SER A 65 -1.29 7.43 -3.51
C SER A 65 -2.44 8.39 -3.26
N CYS A 66 -2.78 8.65 -1.99
CA CYS A 66 -3.78 9.66 -1.63
C CYS A 66 -3.34 11.07 -2.05
N LEU A 67 -2.07 11.43 -1.84
CA LEU A 67 -1.52 12.72 -2.29
C LEU A 67 -1.60 12.87 -3.81
N PHE A 68 -1.20 11.86 -4.58
CA PHE A 68 -1.31 11.88 -6.04
C PHE A 68 -2.76 12.04 -6.49
N GLY A 69 -3.71 11.36 -5.84
CA GLY A 69 -5.13 11.51 -6.12
C GLY A 69 -5.64 12.91 -5.80
N ILE A 70 -5.28 13.50 -4.66
CA ILE A 70 -5.62 14.87 -4.28
C ILE A 70 -5.04 15.87 -5.27
N ALA A 71 -3.75 15.73 -5.60
CA ALA A 71 -3.08 16.59 -6.58
C ALA A 71 -3.76 16.50 -7.96
N SER A 72 -4.19 15.31 -8.37
CA SER A 72 -4.92 15.11 -9.62
C SER A 72 -6.28 15.79 -9.65
N ILE A 73 -7.02 15.73 -8.54
CA ILE A 73 -8.36 16.31 -8.45
C ILE A 73 -8.31 17.83 -8.28
N HIS A 74 -7.39 18.35 -7.47
CA HIS A 74 -7.35 19.78 -7.11
C HIS A 74 -6.24 20.55 -7.82
N GLY A 75 -5.11 19.92 -8.14
CA GLY A 75 -3.94 20.61 -8.68
C GLY A 75 -4.00 20.88 -10.19
N PHE A 76 -4.65 20.00 -10.95
CA PHE A 76 -4.72 20.13 -12.42
C PHE A 76 -6.03 20.74 -12.93
N GLN A 77 -6.99 21.08 -12.05
CA GLN A 77 -8.17 21.87 -12.37
C GLN A 77 -7.90 23.38 -12.31
N SER A 78 -6.69 23.82 -12.68
CA SER A 78 -6.35 25.22 -12.64
C SER A 78 -7.20 26.04 -13.63
N HIS A 79 -7.46 27.31 -13.31
CA HIS A 79 -8.19 28.29 -14.11
C HIS A 79 -7.69 28.38 -15.57
N LEU A 80 -6.43 28.02 -15.83
CA LEU A 80 -5.83 28.01 -17.16
C LEU A 80 -6.41 26.93 -18.08
N LEU A 81 -6.71 25.74 -17.54
CA LEU A 81 -7.32 24.65 -18.31
C LEU A 81 -8.79 24.96 -18.63
N ASN A 82 -9.52 25.54 -17.69
CA ASN A 82 -10.90 25.96 -17.90
C ASN A 82 -11.01 27.11 -18.92
N ALA A 83 -10.06 28.05 -18.92
CA ALA A 83 -9.99 29.14 -19.89
C ALA A 83 -9.67 28.66 -21.32
N ALA A 84 -8.96 27.53 -21.45
CA ALA A 84 -8.62 26.91 -22.74
C ALA A 84 -9.66 25.88 -23.22
N GLY A 85 -10.75 25.65 -22.46
CA GLY A 85 -11.75 24.60 -22.76
C GLY A 85 -11.21 23.18 -22.64
N MET A 86 -10.07 23.00 -21.98
CA MET A 86 -9.43 21.68 -21.78
C MET A 86 -9.87 21.10 -20.44
N VAL A 87 -10.43 19.91 -20.47
CA VAL A 87 -10.79 19.17 -19.26
C VAL A 87 -9.59 18.30 -18.84
N GLY A 88 -9.06 18.58 -17.65
CA GLY A 88 -8.05 17.70 -17.05
C GLY A 88 -8.67 16.34 -16.72
N ASP A 89 -7.97 15.25 -17.08
CA ASP A 89 -8.41 13.89 -16.75
C ASP A 89 -7.71 13.42 -15.48
N PRO A 90 -8.37 13.43 -14.30
CA PRO A 90 -7.78 12.96 -13.05
C PRO A 90 -7.48 11.44 -13.07
N GLY A 91 -8.11 10.67 -13.96
CA GLY A 91 -7.85 9.24 -14.09
C GLY A 91 -6.45 8.92 -14.59
N ARG A 92 -5.81 9.83 -15.32
CA ARG A 92 -4.45 9.61 -15.86
C ARG A 92 -3.41 9.46 -14.75
N VAL A 93 -3.48 10.28 -13.70
CA VAL A 93 -2.56 10.19 -12.56
C VAL A 93 -2.81 8.90 -11.78
N ALA A 94 -4.07 8.54 -11.56
CA ALA A 94 -4.43 7.29 -10.92
C ALA A 94 -3.87 6.07 -11.68
N ALA A 95 -3.98 6.05 -13.02
CA ALA A 95 -3.42 5.00 -13.86
C ALA A 95 -1.88 4.88 -13.70
N GLN A 96 -1.16 6.01 -13.59
CA GLN A 96 0.28 6.01 -13.37
C GLN A 96 0.66 5.52 -11.96
N VAL A 97 -0.13 5.82 -10.94
CA VAL A 97 0.07 5.28 -9.59
C VAL A 97 -0.04 3.76 -9.61
N VAL A 98 -1.06 3.21 -10.29
CA VAL A 98 -1.26 1.75 -10.42
C VAL A 98 -0.05 1.09 -11.09
N ALA A 99 0.46 1.69 -12.18
CA ALA A 99 1.66 1.20 -12.87
C ALA A 99 2.92 1.30 -11.98
N GLY A 100 3.12 2.45 -11.32
CA GLY A 100 4.28 2.72 -10.46
C GLY A 100 4.38 1.80 -9.25
N VAL A 101 3.25 1.44 -8.63
CA VAL A 101 3.22 0.51 -7.49
C VAL A 101 3.60 -0.91 -7.92
N GLY A 102 3.41 -1.27 -9.19
CA GLY A 102 3.91 -2.52 -9.75
C GLY A 102 5.42 -2.69 -9.57
N PHE A 103 6.21 -1.60 -9.72
CA PHE A 103 7.65 -1.61 -9.47
C PHE A 103 8.00 -1.88 -8.00
N LEU A 104 7.28 -1.25 -7.05
CA LEU A 104 7.45 -1.51 -5.62
C LEU A 104 7.06 -2.95 -5.27
N GLY A 105 5.98 -3.45 -5.87
CA GLY A 105 5.54 -4.83 -5.72
C GLY A 105 6.59 -5.82 -6.22
N ALA A 106 7.17 -5.58 -7.40
CA ALA A 106 8.23 -6.41 -7.94
C ALA A 106 9.47 -6.41 -7.02
N GLY A 107 9.84 -5.26 -6.44
CA GLY A 107 10.92 -5.14 -5.47
C GLY A 107 10.67 -5.88 -4.15
N ALA A 108 9.42 -6.16 -3.80
CA ALA A 108 9.07 -6.93 -2.61
C ALA A 108 9.07 -8.45 -2.84
N ILE A 109 9.13 -8.91 -4.09
CA ILE A 109 9.16 -10.32 -4.45
C ILE A 109 10.62 -10.77 -4.55
N ILE A 110 10.99 -11.76 -3.75
CA ILE A 110 12.35 -12.32 -3.70
C ILE A 110 12.27 -13.78 -4.15
N LYS A 111 13.14 -14.16 -5.08
CA LYS A 111 13.36 -15.55 -5.47
C LYS A 111 14.68 -16.02 -4.86
N ASP A 112 14.60 -16.96 -3.95
CA ASP A 112 15.76 -17.52 -3.26
C ASP A 112 15.67 -19.06 -3.28
N HIS A 113 16.75 -19.71 -3.71
CA HIS A 113 16.89 -21.19 -3.80
C HIS A 113 15.65 -21.92 -4.36
N GLY A 114 15.02 -21.34 -5.41
CA GLY A 114 13.83 -21.91 -6.05
C GLY A 114 12.49 -21.52 -5.40
N GLN A 115 12.51 -20.93 -4.23
CA GLN A 115 11.32 -20.44 -3.53
C GLN A 115 11.01 -18.98 -3.88
N ILE A 116 9.74 -18.65 -4.06
CA ILE A 116 9.28 -17.28 -4.30
C ILE A 116 8.59 -16.78 -3.03
N ARG A 117 9.13 -15.70 -2.45
CA ARG A 117 8.62 -15.05 -1.24
C ARG A 117 8.15 -13.64 -1.55
N GLY A 118 7.24 -13.10 -0.73
CA GLY A 118 6.81 -11.69 -0.84
C GLY A 118 5.62 -11.44 -1.75
N LEU A 119 5.02 -12.44 -2.42
CA LEU A 119 3.87 -12.28 -3.30
C LEU A 119 2.68 -11.60 -2.59
N THR A 120 2.32 -12.06 -1.39
CA THR A 120 1.23 -11.45 -0.59
C THR A 120 1.57 -10.03 -0.16
N THR A 121 2.85 -9.74 0.13
CA THR A 121 3.30 -8.38 0.45
C THR A 121 3.16 -7.46 -0.75
N ALA A 122 3.57 -7.91 -1.93
CA ALA A 122 3.44 -7.16 -3.18
C ALA A 122 1.96 -6.85 -3.50
N ALA A 123 1.09 -7.86 -3.41
CA ALA A 123 -0.35 -7.69 -3.58
C ALA A 123 -0.94 -6.70 -2.55
N GLY A 124 -0.51 -6.80 -1.29
CA GLY A 124 -0.94 -5.88 -0.24
C GLY A 124 -0.51 -4.43 -0.48
N LEU A 125 0.71 -4.19 -0.98
CA LEU A 125 1.17 -2.85 -1.36
C LEU A 125 0.33 -2.27 -2.49
N TRP A 126 -0.04 -3.09 -3.47
CA TRP A 126 -0.92 -2.68 -4.56
C TRP A 126 -2.31 -2.27 -4.05
N VAL A 127 -2.90 -3.05 -3.14
CA VAL A 127 -4.19 -2.72 -2.50
C VAL A 127 -4.06 -1.46 -1.63
N ALA A 128 -2.97 -1.27 -0.88
CA ALA A 128 -2.74 -0.06 -0.08
C ALA A 128 -2.73 1.20 -0.95
N ALA A 129 -2.11 1.14 -2.14
CA ALA A 129 -2.14 2.24 -3.09
C ALA A 129 -3.56 2.52 -3.62
N ALA A 130 -4.32 1.48 -3.95
CA ALA A 130 -5.71 1.62 -4.37
C ALA A 130 -6.57 2.27 -3.29
N LEU A 131 -6.41 1.88 -2.02
CA LEU A 131 -7.11 2.49 -0.88
C LEU A 131 -6.78 3.98 -0.73
N GLY A 132 -5.51 4.36 -0.94
CA GLY A 132 -5.10 5.76 -0.96
C GLY A 132 -5.84 6.57 -2.03
N LEU A 133 -5.95 6.06 -3.25
CA LEU A 133 -6.70 6.69 -4.34
C LEU A 133 -8.21 6.78 -4.03
N VAL A 134 -8.81 5.73 -3.46
CA VAL A 134 -10.23 5.73 -3.07
C VAL A 134 -10.49 6.81 -2.01
N LEU A 135 -9.63 6.92 -1.00
CA LEU A 135 -9.76 7.96 0.04
C LEU A 135 -9.59 9.37 -0.53
N SER A 136 -8.70 9.56 -1.52
CA SER A 136 -8.52 10.86 -2.19
C SER A 136 -9.79 11.34 -2.87
N SER A 137 -10.62 10.43 -3.36
CA SER A 137 -11.87 10.69 -4.08
C SER A 137 -13.09 10.89 -3.15
N LYS A 138 -12.90 11.10 -1.85
CA LYS A 138 -13.94 11.25 -0.82
C LYS A 138 -14.83 10.00 -0.61
N LEU A 139 -14.45 8.85 -1.14
CA LEU A 139 -15.18 7.58 -1.01
C LEU A 139 -14.85 6.86 0.31
N PHE A 140 -15.02 7.54 1.45
CA PHE A 140 -14.61 7.02 2.77
C PHE A 140 -15.27 5.69 3.13
N VAL A 141 -16.57 5.55 2.87
CA VAL A 141 -17.31 4.32 3.21
C VAL A 141 -16.78 3.14 2.42
N ILE A 142 -16.56 3.32 1.12
CA ILE A 142 -16.00 2.28 0.24
C ILE A 142 -14.57 1.96 0.67
N GLY A 143 -13.77 2.99 0.96
CA GLY A 143 -12.39 2.82 1.45
C GLY A 143 -12.33 2.06 2.77
N LEU A 144 -13.23 2.35 3.71
CA LEU A 144 -13.31 1.64 4.99
C LEU A 144 -13.70 0.17 4.81
N ILE A 145 -14.74 -0.09 4.02
CA ILE A 145 -15.19 -1.47 3.73
C ILE A 145 -14.05 -2.25 3.05
N ALA A 146 -13.40 -1.67 2.04
CA ALA A 146 -12.29 -2.32 1.34
C ALA A 146 -11.08 -2.55 2.26
N ALA A 147 -10.77 -1.63 3.19
CA ALA A 147 -9.72 -1.80 4.18
C ALA A 147 -10.01 -2.96 5.15
N ILE A 148 -11.27 -3.06 5.63
CA ILE A 148 -11.72 -4.15 6.49
C ILE A 148 -11.62 -5.49 5.75
N LEU A 149 -12.11 -5.57 4.51
CA LEU A 149 -12.03 -6.79 3.71
C LEU A 149 -10.57 -7.19 3.47
N THR A 150 -9.71 -6.23 3.15
CA THR A 150 -8.26 -6.47 2.98
C THR A 150 -7.63 -7.03 4.26
N TYR A 151 -7.95 -6.44 5.42
CA TYR A 151 -7.45 -6.91 6.70
C TYR A 151 -7.86 -8.37 6.95
N PHE A 152 -9.14 -8.71 6.74
CA PHE A 152 -9.62 -10.09 6.89
C PHE A 152 -8.97 -11.04 5.90
N MET A 153 -8.80 -10.63 4.63
CA MET A 153 -8.11 -11.48 3.64
C MET A 153 -6.66 -11.79 4.02
N LEU A 154 -5.96 -10.81 4.59
CA LEU A 154 -4.58 -10.98 5.02
C LEU A 154 -4.47 -11.85 6.28
N ASP A 155 -5.47 -11.82 7.16
CA ASP A 155 -5.51 -12.62 8.40
C ASP A 155 -6.15 -14.02 8.19
N LEU A 156 -6.72 -14.29 7.00
CA LEU A 156 -7.41 -15.53 6.66
C LEU A 156 -6.59 -16.81 6.96
N PRO A 157 -5.27 -16.87 6.68
CA PRO A 157 -4.46 -18.05 7.00
C PRO A 157 -4.33 -18.35 8.50
N ARG A 158 -4.62 -17.35 9.37
CA ARG A 158 -4.66 -17.53 10.82
C ARG A 158 -6.03 -18.03 11.29
N ILE A 159 -7.10 -17.50 10.65
CA ILE A 159 -8.48 -17.85 10.99
C ILE A 159 -8.80 -19.28 10.55
N PHE A 160 -8.30 -19.70 9.39
CA PHE A 160 -8.53 -21.02 8.79
C PHE A 160 -7.23 -21.77 8.47
N PRO A 161 -6.45 -22.18 9.49
CA PRO A 161 -5.16 -22.84 9.26
C PRO A 161 -5.30 -24.17 8.52
N GLY A 162 -6.44 -24.87 8.64
CA GLY A 162 -6.71 -26.12 7.94
C GLY A 162 -6.88 -25.98 6.43
N LEU A 163 -7.42 -24.87 5.95
CA LEU A 163 -7.63 -24.62 4.52
C LEU A 163 -6.33 -24.31 3.79
N PHE A 164 -5.36 -23.72 4.49
CA PHE A 164 -4.05 -23.32 3.94
C PHE A 164 -2.92 -24.32 4.24
N ARG A 165 -3.22 -25.45 4.90
CA ARG A 165 -2.24 -26.48 5.25
C ARG A 165 -1.60 -27.13 4.03
N PHE A 166 -2.33 -27.23 2.92
CA PHE A 166 -1.81 -27.76 1.65
C PHE A 166 -0.83 -26.81 0.96
N ALA A 167 -0.91 -25.51 1.19
CA ALA A 167 0.01 -24.52 0.58
C ALA A 167 1.34 -24.37 1.34
N VAL A 168 1.48 -24.98 2.52
CA VAL A 168 2.69 -24.90 3.37
C VAL A 168 3.52 -26.19 3.31
N GLN A 169 2.96 -27.28 2.79
CA GLN A 169 3.63 -28.59 2.74
C GLN A 169 4.62 -28.76 1.58
N ASP A 170 4.75 -27.78 0.68
CA ASP A 170 5.74 -27.81 -0.41
C ASP A 170 7.12 -27.20 -0.01
N GLU A 171 7.43 -27.08 1.28
CA GLU A 171 8.81 -26.85 1.72
C GLU A 171 9.49 -28.22 1.98
N PRO A 172 10.37 -28.69 1.10
CA PRO A 172 11.19 -29.87 1.42
C PRO A 172 12.17 -29.49 2.54
N GLU A 173 12.12 -30.21 3.65
CA GLU A 173 13.11 -30.19 4.75
C GLU A 173 14.48 -30.75 4.31
N GLU A 174 14.86 -30.63 3.05
CA GLU A 174 16.01 -31.36 2.47
C GLU A 174 17.38 -30.65 2.60
N SER A 175 17.46 -29.44 3.17
CA SER A 175 18.74 -28.70 3.19
C SER A 175 19.63 -28.94 4.41
N GLU A 176 19.13 -29.45 5.52
CA GLU A 176 19.98 -29.68 6.71
C GLU A 176 20.76 -31.02 6.67
N HIS A 177 20.27 -32.00 5.92
CA HIS A 177 20.96 -33.31 5.86
C HIS A 177 22.10 -33.37 4.85
N THR A 178 22.18 -32.46 3.89
CA THR A 178 23.22 -32.44 2.86
C THR A 178 24.52 -31.82 3.40
N GLU A 179 24.42 -30.72 4.15
CA GLU A 179 25.59 -30.06 4.76
C GLU A 179 26.31 -30.97 5.81
N GLN A 180 25.55 -31.71 6.63
CA GLN A 180 26.13 -32.65 7.60
C GLN A 180 26.79 -33.89 6.97
N ARG A 181 26.40 -34.22 5.75
CA ARG A 181 27.02 -35.36 5.02
C ARG A 181 28.34 -34.97 4.37
N ASP A 182 28.41 -33.73 3.85
CA ASP A 182 29.63 -33.22 3.22
C ASP A 182 30.72 -32.89 4.24
N GLU A 183 30.37 -32.42 5.43
CA GLU A 183 31.32 -32.22 6.54
C GLU A 183 31.90 -33.53 7.07
N LYS A 184 31.12 -34.61 7.09
CA LYS A 184 31.61 -35.94 7.51
C LYS A 184 32.48 -36.62 6.47
N THR A 185 32.33 -36.33 5.18
CA THR A 185 33.14 -36.87 4.11
C THR A 185 34.46 -36.11 3.92
N ALA A 186 34.53 -34.85 4.34
CA ALA A 186 35.75 -34.01 4.26
C ALA A 186 36.72 -34.25 5.44
N SER A 187 36.31 -35.00 6.48
CA SER A 187 37.13 -35.28 7.67
C SER A 187 37.77 -36.67 7.69
N HIS A 188 37.68 -37.41 6.59
CA HIS A 188 38.40 -38.67 6.35
C HIS A 188 39.28 -38.58 5.12
#